data_6366fdbf11520983e0260df518dcad49
#
_entry.id   6366fdbf11520983e0260df518dcad49
#
_cell.length_a   1.000
_cell.length_b   1.000
_cell.length_c   1.000
_cell.angle_alpha   90.00
_cell.angle_beta   90.00
_cell.angle_gamma   90.00
#
_symmetry.space_group_name_H-M   'P 1'
#
loop_
_entity.id
_entity.type
_entity.pdbx_description
1 polymer ?
#
loop_
_entity_poly.entity_id
_entity_poly.type
_entity_poly.pdbx_seq_one_letter_code
_entity_poly.pdbx_strand_id
1 'polypeptide(L)'
;MRIAFTAHIREGERERLEKRFREGPPFDPDEAGFDHHAVFLGDSDITFLFEGDDPLPAVRKLAARPGLLRDVLELAGAVTPPHLMREVYSWSRDSDAVRA
;
A
#
# COMPACT_ATOMS: atom_id res chain seq x y z
N MET A 1 -3.48 10.39 -8.88
CA MET A 1 -3.15 10.75 -7.48
C MET A 1 -2.53 9.56 -6.77
N ARG A 2 -1.51 9.81 -5.98
CA ARG A 2 -0.83 8.75 -5.20
C ARG A 2 -0.92 9.07 -3.72
N ILE A 3 -1.12 8.02 -2.93
CA ILE A 3 -1.02 8.09 -1.47
C ILE A 3 -0.19 6.91 -0.99
N ALA A 4 0.35 7.01 0.20
CA ALA A 4 1.10 5.92 0.81
C ALA A 4 0.71 5.78 2.27
N PHE A 5 0.82 4.56 2.78
CA PHE A 5 0.68 4.27 4.21
C PHE A 5 1.98 3.65 4.69
N THR A 6 2.50 4.17 5.79
CA THR A 6 3.73 3.64 6.38
C THR A 6 3.46 3.15 7.80
N ALA A 7 4.03 2.01 8.14
CA ALA A 7 3.90 1.41 9.47
C ALA A 7 5.25 0.85 9.89
N HIS A 8 5.44 0.70 11.21
CA HIS A 8 6.60 0.02 11.76
C HIS A 8 6.34 -1.48 11.80
N ILE A 9 7.36 -2.25 11.46
CA ILE A 9 7.31 -3.72 11.51
C ILE A 9 7.55 -4.15 12.96
N ARG A 10 6.66 -4.98 13.50
CA ARG A 10 6.84 -5.53 14.84
C ARG A 10 8.01 -6.51 14.84
N GLU A 11 8.69 -6.59 15.98
CA GLU A 11 9.86 -7.45 16.14
C GLU A 11 9.52 -8.89 15.73
N GLY A 12 10.42 -9.48 14.92
CA GLY A 12 10.28 -10.87 14.48
C GLY A 12 9.35 -11.09 13.29
N GLU A 13 8.69 -10.05 12.78
CA GLU A 13 7.68 -10.21 11.73
C GLU A 13 8.18 -9.93 10.30
N ARG A 14 9.39 -9.39 10.16
CA ARG A 14 9.89 -8.94 8.85
C ARG A 14 9.94 -10.06 7.79
N GLU A 15 10.48 -11.22 8.14
CA GLU A 15 10.61 -12.33 7.18
C GLU A 15 9.26 -12.84 6.72
N ARG A 16 8.31 -12.93 7.64
CA ARG A 16 6.96 -13.37 7.33
C ARG A 16 6.26 -12.38 6.40
N LEU A 17 6.44 -11.07 6.64
CA LEU A 17 5.90 -10.03 5.78
C LEU A 17 6.51 -10.08 4.39
N GLU A 18 7.82 -10.23 4.29
CA GLU A 18 8.49 -10.32 3.00
C GLU A 18 7.95 -11.49 2.18
N LYS A 19 7.86 -12.66 2.78
CA LYS A 19 7.31 -13.84 2.12
C LYS A 19 5.87 -13.60 1.67
N ARG A 20 5.05 -13.02 2.55
CA ARG A 20 3.64 -12.78 2.27
C ARG A 20 3.45 -11.83 1.10
N PHE A 21 4.20 -10.72 1.06
CA PHE A 21 4.04 -9.74 -0.01
C PHE A 21 4.68 -10.15 -1.32
N ARG A 22 5.68 -11.03 -1.32
CA ARG A 22 6.23 -11.58 -2.56
C ARG A 22 5.21 -12.46 -3.29
N GLU A 23 4.26 -13.02 -2.59
CA GLU A 23 3.16 -13.79 -3.18
C GLU A 23 2.12 -12.91 -3.87
N GLY A 24 2.20 -11.59 -3.71
CA GLY A 24 1.27 -10.64 -4.30
C GLY A 24 0.13 -10.27 -3.35
N PRO A 25 -0.69 -9.29 -3.73
CA PRO A 25 -1.78 -8.82 -2.87
C PRO A 25 -2.94 -9.83 -2.82
N PRO A 26 -3.72 -9.84 -1.72
CA PRO A 26 -4.89 -10.72 -1.58
C PRO A 26 -6.11 -10.21 -2.36
N PHE A 27 -5.92 -9.27 -3.28
CA PHE A 27 -6.98 -8.64 -4.07
C PHE A 27 -6.43 -8.31 -5.45
N ASP A 28 -7.32 -8.08 -6.41
CA ASP A 28 -6.96 -7.59 -7.73
C ASP A 28 -6.91 -6.06 -7.71
N PRO A 29 -5.71 -5.45 -7.87
CA PRO A 29 -5.59 -3.99 -7.83
C PRO A 29 -6.40 -3.28 -8.91
N ASP A 30 -6.50 -3.85 -10.10
CA ASP A 30 -7.28 -3.27 -11.20
C ASP A 30 -8.76 -3.23 -10.84
N GLU A 31 -9.32 -4.34 -10.37
CA GLU A 31 -10.72 -4.41 -9.94
C GLU A 31 -11.01 -3.48 -8.78
N ALA A 32 -10.03 -3.28 -7.89
CA ALA A 32 -10.17 -2.36 -6.77
C ALA A 32 -10.11 -0.89 -7.15
N GLY A 33 -9.78 -0.56 -8.41
CA GLY A 33 -9.76 0.80 -8.91
C GLY A 33 -8.41 1.50 -8.84
N PHE A 34 -7.31 0.74 -8.74
CA PHE A 34 -5.98 1.30 -8.71
C PHE A 34 -5.30 1.20 -10.06
N ASP A 35 -4.52 2.24 -10.40
CA ASP A 35 -3.65 2.24 -11.58
C ASP A 35 -2.27 1.68 -11.25
N HIS A 36 -1.85 1.82 -9.99
CA HIS A 36 -0.57 1.29 -9.54
C HIS A 36 -0.64 0.99 -8.04
N HIS A 37 -0.04 -0.11 -7.64
CA HIS A 37 0.08 -0.51 -6.26
C HIS A 37 1.46 -1.11 -6.04
N ALA A 38 2.13 -0.69 -4.97
CA ALA A 38 3.45 -1.21 -4.62
C ALA A 38 3.59 -1.32 -3.11
N VAL A 39 4.45 -2.24 -2.69
CA VAL A 39 4.80 -2.39 -1.28
C VAL A 39 6.32 -2.31 -1.17
N PHE A 40 6.79 -1.45 -0.30
CA PHE A 40 8.22 -1.27 -0.03
C PHE A 40 8.51 -1.77 1.37
N LEU A 41 9.46 -2.68 1.49
CA LEU A 41 9.83 -3.28 2.76
C LEU A 41 11.25 -2.85 3.14
N GLY A 42 11.38 -2.07 4.20
CA GLY A 42 12.66 -1.69 4.78
C GLY A 42 13.07 -2.65 5.89
N ASP A 43 14.11 -2.30 6.63
CA ASP A 43 14.56 -3.12 7.75
C ASP A 43 13.56 -3.08 8.91
N SER A 44 12.94 -1.93 9.16
CA SER A 44 12.03 -1.75 10.28
C SER A 44 10.68 -1.13 9.89
N ASP A 45 10.51 -0.73 8.62
CA ASP A 45 9.29 -0.07 8.15
C ASP A 45 8.77 -0.72 6.89
N ILE A 46 7.47 -0.62 6.69
CA ILE A 46 6.78 -1.05 5.48
C ILE A 46 5.92 0.08 4.95
N THR A 47 5.93 0.29 3.63
CA THR A 47 5.16 1.34 2.98
C THR A 47 4.30 0.74 1.88
N PHE A 48 3.02 1.09 1.90
CA PHE A 48 2.03 0.68 0.89
C PHE A 48 1.71 1.87 0.01
N LEU A 49 1.99 1.77 -1.28
CA LEU A 49 1.69 2.82 -2.26
C LEU A 49 0.45 2.45 -3.05
N PHE A 50 -0.46 3.41 -3.20
CA PHE A 50 -1.66 3.25 -4.03
C PHE A 50 -1.80 4.46 -4.94
N GLU A 51 -1.98 4.21 -6.22
CA GLU A 51 -2.21 5.25 -7.22
C GLU A 51 -3.51 4.97 -7.96
N GLY A 52 -4.30 6.02 -8.19
CA GLY A 52 -5.58 5.93 -8.88
C GLY A 52 -6.26 7.29 -8.90
N ASP A 53 -7.49 7.34 -9.41
CA ASP A 53 -8.25 8.58 -9.49
C ASP A 53 -8.58 9.13 -8.10
N ASP A 54 -9.01 8.25 -7.20
CA ASP A 54 -9.38 8.61 -5.84
C ASP A 54 -8.95 7.50 -4.87
N PRO A 55 -7.64 7.40 -4.59
CA PRO A 55 -7.09 6.23 -3.91
C PRO A 55 -7.53 6.07 -2.46
N LEU A 56 -7.75 7.15 -1.72
CA LEU A 56 -8.09 7.02 -0.29
C LEU A 56 -9.45 6.34 -0.06
N PRO A 57 -10.55 6.79 -0.71
CA PRO A 57 -11.81 6.06 -0.61
C PRO A 57 -11.71 4.61 -1.12
N ALA A 58 -10.92 4.38 -2.18
CA ALA A 58 -10.72 3.04 -2.72
C ALA A 58 -10.06 2.12 -1.70
N VAL A 59 -9.03 2.60 -0.99
CA VAL A 59 -8.37 1.82 0.08
C VAL A 59 -9.34 1.54 1.21
N ARG A 60 -10.12 2.53 1.65
CA ARG A 60 -11.12 2.35 2.72
C ARG A 60 -12.15 1.29 2.35
N LYS A 61 -12.64 1.34 1.12
CA LYS A 61 -13.60 0.38 0.62
C LYS A 61 -13.00 -1.03 0.54
N LEU A 62 -11.75 -1.12 0.09
CA LEU A 62 -11.03 -2.38 0.03
C LEU A 62 -10.86 -2.99 1.42
N ALA A 63 -10.40 -2.20 2.38
CA ALA A 63 -10.17 -2.66 3.76
C ALA A 63 -11.47 -3.10 4.46
N ALA A 64 -12.61 -2.61 4.01
CA ALA A 64 -13.91 -2.96 4.57
C ALA A 64 -14.51 -4.22 3.94
N ARG A 65 -13.90 -4.81 2.92
CA ARG A 65 -14.43 -6.03 2.27
C ARG A 65 -14.38 -7.21 3.25
N PRO A 66 -15.48 -7.93 3.46
CA PRO A 66 -15.48 -9.09 4.38
C PRO A 66 -14.47 -10.17 3.99
N GLY A 67 -14.24 -10.37 2.68
CA GLY A 67 -13.30 -11.36 2.18
C GLY A 67 -11.83 -11.04 2.50
N LEU A 68 -11.53 -9.80 2.89
CA LEU A 68 -10.18 -9.38 3.24
C LEU A 68 -9.96 -9.23 4.75
N LEU A 69 -10.96 -9.46 5.56
CA LEU A 69 -10.85 -9.27 7.00
C LEU A 69 -9.69 -10.06 7.61
N ARG A 70 -9.53 -11.31 7.22
CA ARG A 70 -8.45 -12.16 7.71
C ARG A 70 -7.09 -11.58 7.38
N ASP A 71 -6.90 -11.12 6.13
CA ASP A 71 -5.63 -10.53 5.69
C ASP A 71 -5.33 -9.23 6.43
N VAL A 72 -6.34 -8.40 6.64
CA VAL A 72 -6.21 -7.15 7.40
C VAL A 72 -5.79 -7.43 8.84
N LEU A 73 -6.41 -8.43 9.49
CA LEU A 73 -6.07 -8.80 10.86
C LEU A 73 -4.66 -9.39 10.96
N GLU A 74 -4.24 -10.21 10.00
CA GLU A 74 -2.88 -10.74 9.97
C GLU A 74 -1.87 -9.61 9.84
N LEU A 75 -2.12 -8.65 8.96
CA LEU A 75 -1.26 -7.48 8.81
C LEU A 75 -1.22 -6.65 10.10
N ALA A 76 -2.35 -6.40 10.72
CA ALA A 76 -2.43 -5.64 11.96
C ALA A 76 -1.64 -6.29 13.10
N GLY A 77 -1.50 -7.61 13.08
CA GLY A 77 -0.67 -8.32 14.05
C GLY A 77 0.82 -8.19 13.80
N ALA A 78 1.22 -7.87 12.58
CA ALA A 78 2.62 -7.83 12.17
C ALA A 78 3.21 -6.42 12.13
N VAL A 79 2.39 -5.39 12.09
CA VAL A 79 2.84 -3.99 12.00
C VAL A 79 2.07 -3.11 12.99
N THR A 80 2.65 -1.94 13.30
CA THR A 80 1.94 -0.91 14.07
C THR A 80 0.87 -0.27 13.18
N PRO A 81 -0.10 0.47 13.74
CA PRO A 81 -1.13 1.14 12.93
C PRO A 81 -0.50 2.02 11.85
N PRO A 82 -0.91 1.87 10.59
CA PRO A 82 -0.35 2.64 9.49
C PRO A 82 -0.67 4.12 9.57
N HIS A 83 0.27 4.94 9.10
CA HIS A 83 0.11 6.39 8.97
C HIS A 83 -0.07 6.75 7.51
N LEU A 84 -1.07 7.58 7.22
CA LEU A 84 -1.27 8.11 5.87
C LEU A 84 -0.18 9.14 5.56
N MET A 85 0.48 8.95 4.42
CA MET A 85 1.50 9.84 3.89
C MET A 85 0.98 10.43 2.59
N ARG A 86 1.09 11.76 2.44
CA ARG A 86 0.65 12.45 1.24
C ARG A 86 1.86 12.86 0.42
N GLU A 87 1.76 12.70 -0.89
CA GLU A 87 2.80 13.13 -1.81
C GLU A 87 2.86 14.66 -1.83
N VAL A 88 4.03 15.22 -1.54
CA VAL A 88 4.24 16.68 -1.59
C VAL A 88 5.09 17.10 -2.77
N TYR A 89 5.76 16.15 -3.43
CA TYR A 89 6.56 16.39 -4.61
C TYR A 89 6.67 15.12 -5.44
N SER A 90 6.59 15.29 -6.74
CA SER A 90 6.80 14.21 -7.70
C SER A 90 7.38 14.80 -8.98
N TRP A 91 8.34 14.10 -9.55
CA TRP A 91 8.86 14.42 -10.87
C TRP A 91 8.85 13.15 -11.70
N SER A 92 8.48 13.31 -12.96
CA SER A 92 8.48 12.22 -13.92
C SER A 92 8.86 12.81 -15.28
N ARG A 93 9.75 12.15 -15.97
CA ARG A 93 10.20 12.60 -17.31
C ARG A 93 9.01 12.72 -18.26
N ASP A 94 8.14 11.70 -18.27
CA ASP A 94 7.00 11.69 -19.18
C ASP A 94 5.98 12.78 -18.82
N SER A 95 5.74 13.00 -17.52
CA SER A 95 4.84 14.05 -17.07
C SER A 95 5.34 15.44 -17.46
N ASP A 96 6.64 15.69 -17.35
CA ASP A 96 7.26 16.95 -17.73
C ASP A 96 7.18 17.16 -19.25
N ALA A 97 7.42 16.11 -20.02
CA ALA A 97 7.31 16.17 -21.48
C ALA A 97 5.89 16.53 -21.92
N VAL A 98 4.89 15.98 -21.27
CA VAL A 98 3.48 16.25 -21.56
C VAL A 98 3.10 17.69 -21.21
N ARG A 99 3.65 18.23 -20.15
CA ARG A 99 3.38 19.62 -19.71
C ARG A 99 4.10 20.67 -20.53
N ALA A 100 5.21 20.31 -21.10
CA ALA A 100 5.97 21.20 -21.92
C ALA A 100 5.27 21.45 -23.26
#